data_2e1db1b1066de93763f6278bdf122f5b
#
_entry.id   2e1db1b1066de93763f6278bdf122f5b
#
_cell.length_a   1.000
_cell.length_b   1.000
_cell.length_c   1.000
_cell.angle_alpha   90.00
_cell.angle_beta   90.00
_cell.angle_gamma   90.00
#
_symmetry.space_group_name_H-M   'P 1'
#
loop_
_entity.id
_entity.type
_entity.pdbx_description
1 polymer ?
#
loop_
_entity_poly.entity_id
_entity_poly.type
_entity_poly.pdbx_seq_one_letter_code
_entity_poly.pdbx_strand_id
1 'polypeptide(L)'
;MIKTVSIIGTGNVSWHLSHRLVLAGFRIDQIYGRNLNDKKYFDDLHHSEYITELKRLRDNAPLYILCVNDDAVEEILKNLPFELDHSQILVHTSGTLSIDIFKKHANRYGCIWPVQTLIRGQQILTHQLPMVVTASDDQTAQQLLSIAELISGRVSLLDDESKKKIHLGAVICNNF
;
A
#
# COMPACT_ATOMS: atom_id res chain seq x y z
N MET A 1 10.05 11.69 9.80
CA MET A 1 9.47 10.33 9.89
C MET A 1 8.02 10.39 9.40
N ILE A 2 7.64 9.53 8.45
CA ILE A 2 6.26 9.45 7.92
C ILE A 2 5.33 9.03 9.06
N LYS A 3 4.24 9.77 9.26
CA LYS A 3 3.24 9.51 10.30
C LYS A 3 1.81 9.53 9.76
N THR A 4 1.62 10.02 8.54
CA THR A 4 0.32 10.13 7.88
C THR A 4 0.35 9.40 6.55
N VAL A 5 -0.73 8.68 6.24
CA VAL A 5 -0.86 7.85 5.04
C VAL A 5 -2.23 8.07 4.43
N SER A 6 -2.32 8.14 3.11
CA SER A 6 -3.58 8.02 2.36
C SER A 6 -3.61 6.69 1.62
N ILE A 7 -4.75 6.00 1.65
CA ILE A 7 -4.92 4.68 1.06
C ILE A 7 -5.93 4.76 -0.08
N ILE A 8 -5.57 4.20 -1.22
CA ILE A 8 -6.39 4.16 -2.43
C ILE A 8 -6.77 2.71 -2.69
N GLY A 9 -8.05 2.39 -2.52
CA GLY A 9 -8.61 1.05 -2.59
C GLY A 9 -9.18 0.56 -1.26
N THR A 10 -10.16 -0.35 -1.31
CA THR A 10 -10.92 -0.85 -0.14
C THR A 10 -10.99 -2.37 -0.07
N GLY A 11 -10.07 -3.05 -0.76
CA GLY A 11 -9.98 -4.51 -0.74
C GLY A 11 -9.39 -5.09 0.55
N ASN A 12 -9.15 -6.40 0.54
CA ASN A 12 -8.59 -7.13 1.68
C ASN A 12 -7.23 -6.59 2.12
N VAL A 13 -6.34 -6.27 1.17
CA VAL A 13 -5.00 -5.71 1.46
C VAL A 13 -5.12 -4.35 2.14
N SER A 14 -5.98 -3.47 1.61
CA SER A 14 -6.25 -2.16 2.20
C SER A 14 -6.71 -2.27 3.65
N TRP A 15 -7.67 -3.18 3.91
CA TRP A 15 -8.19 -3.40 5.26
C TRP A 15 -7.07 -3.81 6.22
N HIS A 16 -6.27 -4.81 5.86
CA HIS A 16 -5.17 -5.27 6.71
C HIS A 16 -4.10 -4.21 6.93
N LEU A 17 -3.68 -3.50 5.88
CA LEU A 17 -2.63 -2.49 5.99
C LEU A 17 -3.09 -1.29 6.81
N SER A 18 -4.31 -0.77 6.58
CA SER A 18 -4.83 0.38 7.32
C SER A 18 -4.89 0.12 8.82
N HIS A 19 -5.46 -1.03 9.24
CA HIS A 19 -5.54 -1.40 10.66
C HIS A 19 -4.15 -1.58 11.29
N ARG A 20 -3.22 -2.22 10.59
CA ARG A 20 -1.84 -2.40 11.09
C ARG A 20 -1.09 -1.09 11.21
N LEU A 21 -1.25 -0.20 10.24
CA LEU A 21 -0.66 1.14 10.28
C LEU A 21 -1.19 1.94 11.47
N VAL A 22 -2.49 1.91 11.73
CA VAL A 22 -3.09 2.58 12.89
C VAL A 22 -2.57 1.99 14.20
N LEU A 23 -2.49 0.66 14.33
CA LEU A 23 -1.91 -0.01 15.50
C LEU A 23 -0.43 0.33 15.70
N ALA A 24 0.32 0.60 14.62
CA ALA A 24 1.70 1.06 14.65
C ALA A 24 1.85 2.57 14.88
N GLY A 25 0.75 3.29 15.14
CA GLY A 25 0.73 4.72 15.46
C GLY A 25 0.73 5.66 14.26
N PHE A 26 0.39 5.17 13.06
CA PHE A 26 0.17 6.03 11.89
C PHE A 26 -1.26 6.58 11.90
N ARG A 27 -1.42 7.77 11.33
CA ARG A 27 -2.72 8.35 11.02
C ARG A 27 -3.09 8.04 9.56
N ILE A 28 -4.24 7.45 9.35
CA ILE A 28 -4.83 7.38 8.01
C ILE A 28 -5.59 8.67 7.77
N ASP A 29 -5.18 9.44 6.77
CA ASP A 29 -5.82 10.71 6.44
C ASP A 29 -7.07 10.49 5.60
N GLN A 30 -6.92 9.79 4.48
CA GLN A 30 -8.05 9.44 3.60
C GLN A 30 -7.99 7.99 3.15
N ILE A 31 -9.16 7.41 2.93
CA ILE A 31 -9.35 6.13 2.26
C ILE A 31 -10.26 6.36 1.06
N TYR A 32 -9.74 6.13 -0.14
CA TYR A 32 -10.53 6.18 -1.36
C TYR A 32 -11.09 4.81 -1.72
N GLY A 33 -12.40 4.74 -1.91
CA GLY A 33 -13.09 3.55 -2.41
C GLY A 33 -14.31 3.90 -3.24
N ARG A 34 -14.47 3.26 -4.40
CA ARG A 34 -15.59 3.53 -5.32
C ARG A 34 -16.96 3.19 -4.75
N ASN A 35 -17.02 2.27 -3.80
CA ASN A 35 -18.28 1.80 -3.22
C ASN A 35 -18.43 2.31 -1.78
N LEU A 36 -19.45 3.16 -1.55
CA LEU A 36 -19.74 3.70 -0.22
C LEU A 36 -20.05 2.60 0.82
N ASN A 37 -20.58 1.46 0.40
CA ASN A 37 -20.87 0.34 1.29
C ASN A 37 -19.61 -0.26 1.93
N ASP A 38 -18.43 -0.03 1.36
CA ASP A 38 -17.18 -0.50 1.94
C ASP A 38 -16.73 0.35 3.13
N LYS A 39 -17.25 1.57 3.29
CA LYS A 39 -16.92 2.47 4.41
C LYS A 39 -17.03 1.77 5.76
N LYS A 40 -18.08 0.97 5.96
CA LYS A 40 -18.32 0.23 7.22
C LYS A 40 -17.15 -0.65 7.69
N TYR A 41 -16.25 -1.03 6.78
CA TYR A 41 -15.07 -1.84 7.11
C TYR A 41 -13.90 -1.01 7.64
N PHE A 42 -14.04 0.31 7.65
CA PHE A 42 -13.03 1.28 8.07
C PHE A 42 -13.57 2.26 9.12
N ASP A 43 -14.78 2.03 9.65
CA ASP A 43 -15.44 2.93 10.61
C ASP A 43 -14.70 2.98 11.97
N ASP A 44 -13.93 1.95 12.30
CA ASP A 44 -13.09 1.87 13.49
C ASP A 44 -11.73 2.58 13.33
N LEU A 45 -11.39 3.02 12.13
CA LEU A 45 -10.20 3.84 11.86
C LEU A 45 -10.51 5.32 12.16
N HIS A 46 -10.56 5.64 13.46
CA HIS A 46 -10.87 6.99 13.93
C HIS A 46 -9.95 8.04 13.26
N HIS A 47 -10.57 9.16 12.83
CA HIS A 47 -9.90 10.28 12.16
C HIS A 47 -9.53 10.06 10.68
N SER A 48 -9.96 8.96 10.04
CA SER A 48 -9.84 8.82 8.59
C SER A 48 -11.08 9.37 7.88
N GLU A 49 -10.88 10.03 6.73
CA GLU A 49 -11.97 10.42 5.85
C GLU A 49 -12.15 9.37 4.75
N TYR A 50 -13.34 8.78 4.65
CA TYR A 50 -13.70 7.92 3.53
C TYR A 50 -14.24 8.75 2.37
N ILE A 51 -13.62 8.65 1.18
CA ILE A 51 -14.03 9.36 -0.01
C ILE A 51 -14.39 8.40 -1.15
N THR A 52 -15.42 8.74 -1.95
CA THR A 52 -15.86 7.94 -3.10
C THR A 52 -15.47 8.55 -4.44
N GLU A 53 -14.99 9.78 -4.43
CA GLU A 53 -14.54 10.49 -5.62
C GLU A 53 -13.03 10.75 -5.52
N LEU A 54 -12.25 10.25 -6.47
CA LEU A 54 -10.79 10.38 -6.46
C LEU A 54 -10.33 11.86 -6.48
N LYS A 55 -11.10 12.74 -7.14
CA LYS A 55 -10.84 14.18 -7.18
C LYS A 55 -10.86 14.88 -5.81
N ARG A 56 -11.39 14.22 -4.76
CA ARG A 56 -11.37 14.70 -3.38
C ARG A 56 -10.16 14.24 -2.59
N LEU A 57 -9.27 13.44 -3.20
CA LEU A 57 -8.02 13.06 -2.58
C LEU A 57 -7.15 14.29 -2.38
N ARG A 58 -6.59 14.44 -1.17
CA ARG A 58 -5.73 15.57 -0.80
C ARG A 58 -4.26 15.25 -1.10
N ASP A 59 -3.49 16.28 -1.37
CA ASP A 59 -2.05 16.24 -1.65
C ASP A 59 -1.15 16.37 -0.40
N ASN A 60 -1.72 16.19 0.78
CA ASN A 60 -1.06 16.47 2.06
C ASN A 60 -0.45 15.25 2.77
N ALA A 61 -0.62 14.04 2.22
CA ALA A 61 -0.04 12.84 2.80
C ALA A 61 1.39 12.61 2.27
N PRO A 62 2.36 12.32 3.16
CA PRO A 62 3.72 11.96 2.72
C PRO A 62 3.83 10.56 2.10
N LEU A 63 2.80 9.71 2.27
CA LEU A 63 2.75 8.36 1.68
C LEU A 63 1.35 8.06 1.16
N TYR A 64 1.28 7.64 -0.10
CA TYR A 64 0.09 7.12 -0.76
C TYR A 64 0.27 5.64 -1.07
N ILE A 65 -0.68 4.81 -0.65
CA ILE A 65 -0.64 3.35 -0.87
C ILE A 65 -1.79 2.94 -1.79
N LEU A 66 -1.47 2.46 -2.98
CA LEU A 66 -2.44 1.91 -3.93
C LEU A 66 -2.68 0.43 -3.61
N CYS A 67 -3.85 0.16 -3.04
CA CYS A 67 -4.36 -1.18 -2.72
C CYS A 67 -5.50 -1.57 -3.67
N VAL A 68 -5.29 -1.43 -4.96
CA VAL A 68 -6.23 -1.74 -6.03
C VAL A 68 -5.73 -2.90 -6.88
N ASN A 69 -6.58 -3.46 -7.73
CA ASN A 69 -6.14 -4.46 -8.71
C ASN A 69 -5.14 -3.84 -9.69
N ASP A 70 -4.21 -4.63 -10.19
CA ASP A 70 -3.14 -4.18 -11.09
C ASP A 70 -3.68 -3.41 -12.31
N ASP A 71 -4.77 -3.89 -12.90
CA ASP A 71 -5.43 -3.26 -14.08
C ASP A 71 -6.00 -1.85 -13.77
N ALA A 72 -6.27 -1.53 -12.51
CA ALA A 72 -6.82 -0.23 -12.11
C ALA A 72 -5.73 0.82 -11.81
N VAL A 73 -4.48 0.41 -11.66
CA VAL A 73 -3.40 1.32 -11.24
C VAL A 73 -3.20 2.45 -12.24
N GLU A 74 -3.12 2.14 -13.54
CA GLU A 74 -2.93 3.17 -14.57
C GLU A 74 -4.09 4.18 -14.62
N GLU A 75 -5.31 3.71 -14.47
CA GLU A 75 -6.49 4.59 -14.44
C GLU A 75 -6.44 5.56 -13.24
N ILE A 76 -6.07 5.04 -12.06
CA ILE A 76 -5.89 5.88 -10.86
C ILE A 76 -4.80 6.93 -11.08
N LEU A 77 -3.65 6.53 -11.62
CA LEU A 77 -2.51 7.43 -11.89
C LEU A 77 -2.88 8.57 -12.86
N LYS A 78 -3.59 8.25 -13.94
CA LYS A 78 -4.05 9.24 -14.92
C LYS A 78 -5.06 10.25 -14.35
N ASN A 79 -5.79 9.87 -13.29
CA ASN A 79 -6.86 10.66 -12.69
C ASN A 79 -6.52 11.19 -11.29
N LEU A 80 -5.26 11.11 -10.86
CA LEU A 80 -4.82 11.78 -9.63
C LEU A 80 -5.08 13.27 -9.73
N PRO A 81 -5.69 13.90 -8.72
CA PRO A 81 -6.10 15.31 -8.80
C PRO A 81 -4.94 16.31 -8.60
N PHE A 82 -3.72 15.83 -8.37
CA PHE A 82 -2.51 16.61 -8.11
C PHE A 82 -1.26 15.86 -8.61
N GLU A 83 -0.18 16.58 -8.77
CA GLU A 83 1.17 16.05 -8.95
C GLU A 83 1.83 15.86 -7.59
N LEU A 84 2.53 14.74 -7.40
CA LEU A 84 3.25 14.45 -6.17
C LEU A 84 4.54 15.29 -6.10
N ASP A 85 4.80 15.87 -4.94
CA ASP A 85 6.06 16.57 -4.70
C ASP A 85 7.24 15.59 -4.47
N HIS A 86 8.46 16.14 -4.38
CA HIS A 86 9.69 15.36 -4.20
C HIS A 86 9.79 14.64 -2.85
N SER A 87 8.99 15.00 -1.86
CA SER A 87 9.00 14.39 -0.52
C SER A 87 7.99 13.26 -0.39
N GLN A 88 6.99 13.22 -1.26
CA GLN A 88 5.90 12.26 -1.21
C GLN A 88 6.30 10.94 -1.87
N ILE A 89 5.83 9.85 -1.28
CA ILE A 89 6.10 8.50 -1.75
C ILE A 89 4.81 7.86 -2.25
N LEU A 90 4.87 7.24 -3.41
CA LEU A 90 3.79 6.48 -4.01
C LEU A 90 4.15 5.00 -4.05
N VAL A 91 3.30 4.13 -3.48
CA VAL A 91 3.55 2.68 -3.48
C VAL A 91 2.33 1.90 -3.91
N HIS A 92 2.55 0.72 -4.48
CA HIS A 92 1.50 -0.29 -4.68
C HIS A 92 1.74 -1.52 -3.79
N THR A 93 0.78 -2.43 -3.78
CA THR A 93 0.81 -3.64 -2.95
C THR A 93 0.80 -4.94 -3.78
N SER A 94 1.13 -4.85 -5.06
CA SER A 94 1.14 -5.99 -5.98
C SER A 94 2.48 -6.72 -5.98
N GLY A 95 2.43 -8.05 -5.98
CA GLY A 95 3.62 -8.91 -6.16
C GLY A 95 4.09 -9.03 -7.61
N THR A 96 3.21 -8.73 -8.59
CA THR A 96 3.47 -8.88 -10.03
C THR A 96 3.84 -7.58 -10.72
N LEU A 97 3.23 -6.46 -10.31
CA LEU A 97 3.41 -5.18 -10.96
C LEU A 97 4.82 -4.61 -10.69
N SER A 98 5.46 -4.05 -11.73
CA SER A 98 6.72 -3.33 -11.58
C SER A 98 6.48 -1.96 -10.94
N ILE A 99 7.40 -1.53 -10.06
CA ILE A 99 7.38 -0.17 -9.51
C ILE A 99 7.59 0.89 -10.60
N ASP A 100 8.14 0.53 -11.74
CA ASP A 100 8.38 1.42 -12.86
C ASP A 100 7.12 2.06 -13.44
N ILE A 101 5.93 1.51 -13.12
CA ILE A 101 4.65 2.14 -13.47
C ILE A 101 4.53 3.56 -12.90
N PHE A 102 5.26 3.87 -11.83
CA PHE A 102 5.23 5.16 -11.15
C PHE A 102 6.24 6.18 -11.65
N LYS A 103 7.22 5.80 -12.50
CA LYS A 103 8.33 6.67 -12.95
C LYS A 103 7.91 8.04 -13.48
N LYS A 104 6.73 8.12 -14.11
CA LYS A 104 6.21 9.36 -14.70
C LYS A 104 5.31 10.15 -13.73
N HIS A 105 5.02 9.62 -12.55
CA HIS A 105 4.02 10.15 -11.63
C HIS A 105 4.59 10.55 -10.27
N ALA A 106 5.75 10.00 -9.89
CA ALA A 106 6.39 10.28 -8.61
C ALA A 106 7.91 10.22 -8.72
N ASN A 107 8.60 11.03 -7.93
CA ASN A 107 10.07 10.98 -7.83
C ASN A 107 10.50 9.84 -6.90
N ARG A 108 9.67 9.53 -5.90
CA ARG A 108 9.91 8.51 -4.89
C ARG A 108 8.77 7.51 -4.92
N TYR A 109 9.08 6.27 -5.21
CA TYR A 109 8.05 5.25 -5.38
C TYR A 109 8.57 3.86 -5.03
N GLY A 110 7.64 2.93 -4.88
CA GLY A 110 7.98 1.56 -4.54
C GLY A 110 6.79 0.62 -4.42
N CYS A 111 7.04 -0.45 -3.70
CA CYS A 111 6.05 -1.47 -3.39
C CYS A 111 6.20 -1.88 -1.92
N ILE A 112 5.07 -2.10 -1.25
CA ILE A 112 4.99 -2.82 0.04
C ILE A 112 4.00 -3.97 -0.18
N TRP A 113 4.52 -5.15 -0.48
CA TRP A 113 3.71 -6.32 -0.83
C TRP A 113 3.64 -7.32 0.32
N PRO A 114 2.44 -7.59 0.89
CA PRO A 114 2.23 -8.71 1.80
C PRO A 114 2.28 -10.04 1.03
N VAL A 115 3.21 -10.93 1.41
CA VAL A 115 3.42 -12.22 0.73
C VAL A 115 2.48 -13.28 1.30
N GLN A 116 1.19 -12.98 1.30
CA GLN A 116 0.16 -13.85 1.83
C GLN A 116 -1.21 -13.50 1.25
N THR A 117 -2.07 -14.48 1.07
CA THR A 117 -3.50 -14.24 0.81
C THR A 117 -4.13 -13.63 2.06
N LEU A 118 -4.69 -12.44 1.90
CA LEU A 118 -5.34 -11.69 2.97
C LEU A 118 -6.86 -11.79 2.82
N ILE A 119 -7.54 -12.06 3.91
CA ILE A 119 -9.01 -12.10 3.98
C ILE A 119 -9.46 -11.09 5.03
N ARG A 120 -10.35 -10.18 4.66
CA ARG A 120 -10.90 -9.16 5.55
C ARG A 120 -11.54 -9.81 6.78
N GLY A 121 -11.24 -9.25 7.97
CA GLY A 121 -11.74 -9.77 9.25
C GLY A 121 -10.95 -10.95 9.81
N GLN A 122 -10.06 -11.56 9.03
CA GLN A 122 -9.18 -12.62 9.54
C GLN A 122 -8.02 -11.98 10.32
N GLN A 123 -7.86 -12.38 11.57
CA GLN A 123 -6.70 -11.95 12.36
C GLN A 123 -5.44 -12.67 11.91
N ILE A 124 -4.42 -11.90 11.56
CA ILE A 124 -3.08 -12.40 11.26
C ILE A 124 -2.11 -11.71 12.21
N LEU A 125 -1.37 -12.49 12.98
CA LEU A 125 -0.37 -11.95 13.91
C LEU A 125 0.71 -11.19 13.14
N THR A 126 1.18 -10.08 13.67
CA THR A 126 2.15 -9.19 12.99
C THR A 126 3.40 -9.95 12.54
N HIS A 127 3.96 -10.78 13.40
CA HIS A 127 5.17 -11.59 13.08
C HIS A 127 4.93 -12.70 12.04
N GLN A 128 3.68 -12.99 11.67
CA GLN A 128 3.33 -14.03 10.70
C GLN A 128 3.07 -13.48 9.29
N LEU A 129 3.04 -12.17 9.12
CA LEU A 129 2.81 -11.56 7.81
C LEU A 129 4.15 -11.18 7.16
N PRO A 130 4.71 -12.00 6.26
CA PRO A 130 5.91 -11.61 5.54
C PRO A 130 5.58 -10.50 4.54
N MET A 131 6.51 -9.55 4.40
CA MET A 131 6.41 -8.45 3.44
C MET A 131 7.65 -8.30 2.60
N VAL A 132 7.46 -7.91 1.35
CA VAL A 132 8.52 -7.51 0.44
C VAL A 132 8.40 -6.02 0.18
N VAL A 133 9.52 -5.32 0.26
CA VAL A 133 9.68 -3.92 -0.12
C VAL A 133 10.52 -3.87 -1.40
N THR A 134 10.11 -3.05 -2.34
CA THR A 134 10.89 -2.63 -3.53
C THR A 134 10.83 -1.12 -3.59
N ALA A 135 11.92 -0.44 -3.95
CA ALA A 135 11.95 1.02 -3.94
C ALA A 135 12.79 1.58 -5.09
N SER A 136 12.49 2.83 -5.48
CA SER A 136 13.16 3.57 -6.56
C SER A 136 14.59 3.98 -6.23
N ASP A 137 14.90 4.13 -4.94
CA ASP A 137 16.19 4.62 -4.43
C ASP A 137 16.40 4.18 -2.97
N ASP A 138 17.64 4.29 -2.49
CA ASP A 138 18.04 3.84 -1.14
C ASP A 138 17.31 4.60 -0.02
N GLN A 139 17.08 5.91 -0.18
CA GLN A 139 16.39 6.70 0.83
C GLN A 139 14.92 6.27 0.96
N THR A 140 14.27 6.03 -0.17
CA THR A 140 12.91 5.51 -0.23
C THR A 140 12.86 4.10 0.36
N ALA A 141 13.83 3.23 0.03
CA ALA A 141 13.94 1.89 0.57
C ALA A 141 14.01 1.90 2.10
N GLN A 142 14.89 2.71 2.69
CA GLN A 142 15.02 2.83 4.14
C GLN A 142 13.71 3.26 4.82
N GLN A 143 12.99 4.22 4.23
CA GLN A 143 11.72 4.68 4.79
C GLN A 143 10.62 3.61 4.68
N LEU A 144 10.50 2.94 3.53
CA LEU A 144 9.52 1.87 3.33
C LEU A 144 9.82 0.65 4.20
N LEU A 145 11.10 0.27 4.36
CA LEU A 145 11.51 -0.78 5.28
C LEU A 145 11.10 -0.46 6.71
N SER A 146 11.41 0.76 7.19
CA SER A 146 11.05 1.19 8.55
C SER A 146 9.54 1.13 8.79
N ILE A 147 8.72 1.45 7.79
CA ILE A 147 7.25 1.34 7.89
C ILE A 147 6.83 -0.13 7.91
N ALA A 148 7.35 -0.93 6.97
CA ALA A 148 7.00 -2.33 6.84
C ALA A 148 7.39 -3.14 8.10
N GLU A 149 8.52 -2.87 8.72
CA GLU A 149 8.97 -3.50 9.96
C GLU A 149 8.07 -3.21 11.16
N LEU A 150 7.44 -2.03 11.22
CA LEU A 150 6.47 -1.69 12.26
C LEU A 150 5.15 -2.48 12.13
N ILE A 151 4.79 -2.88 10.93
CA ILE A 151 3.51 -3.56 10.64
C ILE A 151 3.66 -5.05 10.31
N SER A 152 4.91 -5.55 10.23
CA SER A 152 5.27 -6.92 9.89
C SER A 152 6.49 -7.37 10.68
N GLY A 153 6.54 -8.64 11.05
CA GLY A 153 7.72 -9.22 11.73
C GLY A 153 8.79 -9.76 10.77
N ARG A 154 8.54 -9.77 9.48
CA ARG A 154 9.46 -10.30 8.45
C ARG A 154 9.39 -9.44 7.20
N VAL A 155 10.44 -8.68 6.94
CA VAL A 155 10.53 -7.80 5.78
C VAL A 155 11.79 -8.13 4.98
N SER A 156 11.67 -8.17 3.65
CA SER A 156 12.79 -8.34 2.73
C SER A 156 12.79 -7.19 1.72
N LEU A 157 13.96 -6.60 1.48
CA LEU A 157 14.17 -5.66 0.38
C LEU A 157 14.56 -6.45 -0.87
N LEU A 158 13.80 -6.31 -1.94
CA LEU A 158 14.02 -7.02 -3.18
C LEU A 158 13.80 -6.07 -4.38
N ASP A 159 14.45 -6.37 -5.49
CA ASP A 159 14.12 -5.78 -6.77
C ASP A 159 12.84 -6.40 -7.38
N ASP A 160 12.34 -5.80 -8.45
CA ASP A 160 11.13 -6.27 -9.13
C ASP A 160 11.27 -7.68 -9.71
N GLU A 161 12.45 -8.06 -10.16
CA GLU A 161 12.67 -9.39 -10.75
C GLU A 161 12.59 -10.47 -9.66
N SER A 162 13.27 -10.26 -8.55
CA SER A 162 13.25 -11.13 -7.38
C SER A 162 11.86 -11.21 -6.74
N LYS A 163 11.16 -10.07 -6.65
CA LYS A 163 9.77 -9.99 -6.18
C LYS A 163 8.84 -10.87 -7.03
N LYS A 164 8.93 -10.80 -8.37
CA LYS A 164 8.13 -11.64 -9.28
C LYS A 164 8.41 -13.12 -9.11
N LYS A 165 9.67 -13.51 -8.91
CA LYS A 165 10.05 -14.91 -8.66
C LYS A 165 9.42 -15.44 -7.36
N ILE A 166 9.47 -14.64 -6.28
CA ILE A 166 8.83 -14.99 -5.00
C ILE A 166 7.32 -15.07 -5.16
N HIS A 167 6.70 -14.15 -5.90
CA HIS A 167 5.27 -14.17 -6.16
C HIS A 167 4.84 -15.48 -6.84
N LEU A 168 5.55 -15.90 -7.87
CA LEU A 168 5.29 -17.17 -8.55
C LEU A 168 5.38 -18.36 -7.59
N GLY A 169 6.42 -18.40 -6.74
CA GLY A 169 6.57 -19.43 -5.70
C GLY A 169 5.44 -19.42 -4.69
N ALA A 170 5.02 -18.24 -4.22
CA ALA A 170 3.93 -18.08 -3.26
C ALA A 170 2.58 -18.55 -3.85
N VAL A 171 2.31 -18.25 -5.12
CA VAL A 171 1.11 -18.74 -5.82
C VAL A 171 1.09 -20.26 -5.88
N ILE A 172 2.21 -20.90 -6.21
CA ILE A 172 2.31 -22.36 -6.24
C ILE A 172 2.07 -22.95 -4.84
N CYS A 173 2.76 -22.43 -3.81
CA CYS A 173 2.63 -22.96 -2.44
C CYS A 173 1.25 -22.76 -1.81
N ASN A 174 0.51 -21.71 -2.21
CA ASN A 174 -0.80 -21.42 -1.63
C ASN A 174 -1.97 -22.07 -2.39
N ASN A 175 -1.74 -22.61 -3.60
CA ASN A 175 -2.80 -23.23 -4.43
C ASN A 175 -2.65 -24.75 -4.56
N PHE A 176 -1.66 -25.35 -4.00
CA PHE A 176 -1.38 -26.78 -3.94
C PHE A 176 -1.00 -27.22 -2.52
#